data_e3fece3197b1779ef3e27bb15f9163f1
#
_entry.id   e3fece3197b1779ef3e27bb15f9163f1
#
_cell.length_a   1.000
_cell.length_b   1.000
_cell.length_c   1.000
_cell.angle_alpha   90.00
_cell.angle_beta   90.00
_cell.angle_gamma   90.00
#
_symmetry.space_group_name_H-M   'P 1'
#
loop_
_entity.id
_entity.type
_entity.pdbx_description
1 polymer ?
#
loop_
_entity_poly.entity_id
_entity_poly.type
_entity_poly.pdbx_seq_one_letter_code
_entity_poly.pdbx_strand_id
1 'polypeptide(L)'
;MALAAFSSFLFLLATLLLLLLTGSVCKPPPEPVQCGPGGCFISNTYGAWPDGSPHCTADSASYPTTEEELVAAVAAAVRRGQKLKVISKWAHSIPKLACPGSGSIGSNGSSGSNGHNGSIGSNGGSDGSSGSSGPNGSSGSIGSGGGSGWGHVISTRDYNRRIVVDQARRTVEVDAGVELRRLVDMAAEHGLALPYAPYWAGVSVAGLISTGAHGSSLYQKGGAVHEYVVGMRIVVPASPQEGYARVVAMAEDSEELNAARVSLGVLGAISTVSPPFFFLLYLSSNS
;
A
#
# COMPACT_ATOMS: atom_id res chain seq x y z
N MET A 1 -37.83 39.08 -34.48
CA MET A 1 -37.86 38.06 -33.37
C MET A 1 -37.40 36.68 -33.84
N ALA A 2 -37.81 36.15 -34.97
CA ALA A 2 -37.43 34.78 -35.44
C ALA A 2 -35.92 34.60 -35.68
N LEU A 3 -35.21 35.60 -36.24
CA LEU A 3 -33.75 35.47 -36.48
C LEU A 3 -32.93 35.41 -35.19
N ALA A 4 -33.31 36.12 -34.14
CA ALA A 4 -32.60 36.06 -32.86
C ALA A 4 -32.78 34.73 -32.15
N ALA A 5 -33.96 34.12 -32.22
CA ALA A 5 -34.24 32.81 -31.66
C ALA A 5 -33.46 31.70 -32.39
N PHE A 6 -33.33 31.80 -33.72
CA PHE A 6 -32.55 30.83 -34.52
C PHE A 6 -31.05 30.90 -34.22
N SER A 7 -30.51 32.12 -34.07
CA SER A 7 -29.10 32.33 -33.69
C SER A 7 -28.80 31.73 -32.29
N SER A 8 -29.68 31.94 -31.31
CA SER A 8 -29.53 31.39 -29.96
C SER A 8 -29.62 29.87 -29.95
N PHE A 9 -30.48 29.27 -30.75
CA PHE A 9 -30.60 27.81 -30.88
C PHE A 9 -29.34 27.20 -31.51
N LEU A 10 -28.79 27.83 -32.55
CA LEU A 10 -27.55 27.36 -33.19
C LEU A 10 -26.36 27.43 -32.23
N PHE A 11 -26.29 28.50 -31.43
CA PHE A 11 -25.25 28.67 -30.43
C PHE A 11 -25.34 27.60 -29.31
N LEU A 12 -26.54 27.31 -28.83
CA LEU A 12 -26.78 26.22 -27.85
C LEU A 12 -26.45 24.85 -28.43
N LEU A 13 -26.79 24.60 -29.69
CA LEU A 13 -26.46 23.33 -30.36
C LEU A 13 -24.95 23.18 -30.55
N ALA A 14 -24.26 24.26 -30.95
CA ALA A 14 -22.80 24.24 -31.11
C ALA A 14 -22.07 24.06 -29.78
N THR A 15 -22.54 24.69 -28.69
CA THR A 15 -21.96 24.49 -27.34
C THR A 15 -22.22 23.09 -26.81
N LEU A 16 -23.41 22.53 -27.04
CA LEU A 16 -23.71 21.14 -26.66
C LEU A 16 -22.88 20.16 -27.47
N LEU A 17 -22.70 20.38 -28.77
CA LEU A 17 -21.84 19.54 -29.62
C LEU A 17 -20.36 19.64 -29.19
N LEU A 18 -19.90 20.83 -28.84
CA LEU A 18 -18.54 21.05 -28.30
C LEU A 18 -18.34 20.33 -26.96
N LEU A 19 -19.32 20.36 -26.05
CA LEU A 19 -19.32 19.62 -24.79
C LEU A 19 -19.32 18.11 -25.02
N LEU A 20 -20.02 17.62 -26.03
CA LEU A 20 -20.01 16.20 -26.39
C LEU A 20 -18.68 15.76 -27.03
N LEU A 21 -18.03 16.66 -27.77
CA LEU A 21 -16.74 16.40 -28.41
C LEU A 21 -15.56 16.55 -27.44
N THR A 22 -15.68 17.37 -26.40
CA THR A 22 -14.66 17.56 -25.37
C THR A 22 -14.83 16.62 -24.18
N GLY A 23 -15.78 15.72 -24.22
CA GLY A 23 -15.90 14.61 -23.28
C GLY A 23 -14.67 13.70 -23.38
N SER A 24 -13.51 14.19 -22.94
CA SER A 24 -12.36 13.37 -22.63
C SER A 24 -12.84 12.39 -21.55
N VAL A 25 -13.25 11.19 -21.98
CA VAL A 25 -13.48 10.09 -21.07
C VAL A 25 -12.13 9.84 -20.40
N CYS A 26 -11.97 10.38 -19.20
CA CYS A 26 -10.81 10.13 -18.35
C CYS A 26 -10.82 8.63 -18.09
N LYS A 27 -10.07 7.88 -18.88
CA LYS A 27 -9.89 6.45 -18.63
C LYS A 27 -9.21 6.32 -17.28
N PRO A 28 -9.70 5.44 -16.40
CA PRO A 28 -8.98 5.16 -15.17
C PRO A 28 -7.56 4.71 -15.53
N PRO A 29 -6.56 5.07 -14.72
CA PRO A 29 -5.21 4.61 -14.96
C PRO A 29 -5.17 3.09 -14.98
N PRO A 30 -4.27 2.48 -15.79
CA PRO A 30 -4.13 1.04 -15.83
C PRO A 30 -3.73 0.50 -14.45
N GLU A 31 -4.08 -0.75 -14.19
CA GLU A 31 -3.66 -1.41 -12.96
C GLU A 31 -2.13 -1.40 -12.84
N PRO A 32 -1.60 -1.19 -11.62
CA PRO A 32 -0.17 -1.03 -11.42
C PRO A 32 0.62 -2.31 -11.76
N VAL A 33 0.04 -3.49 -11.55
CA VAL A 33 0.70 -4.76 -11.86
C VAL A 33 0.19 -5.32 -13.17
N GLN A 34 1.09 -5.52 -14.10
CA GLN A 34 0.82 -6.12 -15.41
C GLN A 34 1.81 -7.25 -15.65
N CYS A 35 1.32 -8.46 -15.90
CA CYS A 35 2.14 -9.65 -16.09
C CYS A 35 2.05 -10.17 -17.53
N GLY A 36 3.18 -10.70 -18.03
CA GLY A 36 3.31 -11.34 -19.32
C GLY A 36 4.32 -12.49 -19.29
N PRO A 37 4.67 -13.08 -20.44
CA PRO A 37 5.59 -14.22 -20.51
C PRO A 37 6.98 -13.96 -19.91
N GLY A 38 7.40 -12.70 -19.82
CA GLY A 38 8.73 -12.30 -19.31
C GLY A 38 8.74 -11.84 -17.84
N GLY A 39 7.63 -11.97 -17.13
CA GLY A 39 7.49 -11.47 -15.75
C GLY A 39 6.43 -10.39 -15.61
N CYS A 40 6.48 -9.66 -14.52
CA CYS A 40 5.51 -8.63 -14.17
C CYS A 40 6.17 -7.25 -14.10
N PHE A 41 5.41 -6.22 -14.46
CA PHE A 41 5.78 -4.83 -14.26
C PHE A 41 4.86 -4.21 -13.20
N ILE A 42 5.44 -3.42 -12.30
CA ILE A 42 4.70 -2.58 -11.36
C ILE A 42 4.87 -1.14 -11.85
N SER A 43 3.79 -0.54 -12.34
CA SER A 43 3.82 0.78 -12.98
C SER A 43 3.83 1.89 -11.95
N ASN A 44 4.59 2.95 -12.23
CA ASN A 44 4.47 4.26 -11.60
C ASN A 44 3.28 5.01 -12.22
N THR A 45 2.08 4.53 -11.96
CA THR A 45 0.84 4.95 -12.65
C THR A 45 0.58 6.45 -12.58
N TYR A 46 0.97 7.08 -11.49
CA TYR A 46 0.74 8.51 -11.25
C TYR A 46 1.99 9.36 -11.41
N GLY A 47 3.12 8.79 -11.88
CA GLY A 47 4.38 9.53 -11.99
C GLY A 47 4.93 10.02 -10.64
N ALA A 48 4.53 9.37 -9.54
CA ALA A 48 4.84 9.83 -8.18
C ALA A 48 6.21 9.35 -7.67
N TRP A 49 6.92 8.50 -8.42
CA TRP A 49 8.23 8.01 -7.98
C TRP A 49 9.30 9.08 -8.13
N PRO A 50 10.08 9.35 -7.06
CA PRO A 50 11.04 10.47 -7.05
C PRO A 50 12.16 10.35 -8.08
N ASP A 51 12.50 9.11 -8.45
CA ASP A 51 13.55 8.81 -9.45
C ASP A 51 13.05 8.89 -10.90
N GLY A 52 11.76 9.20 -11.09
CA GLY A 52 11.14 9.30 -12.41
C GLY A 52 11.04 7.98 -13.16
N SER A 53 11.39 6.83 -12.55
CA SER A 53 11.30 5.54 -13.21
C SER A 53 9.85 5.20 -13.57
N PRO A 54 9.58 4.68 -14.78
CA PRO A 54 8.22 4.39 -15.23
C PRO A 54 7.63 3.14 -14.60
N HIS A 55 8.46 2.19 -14.21
CA HIS A 55 8.07 0.91 -13.62
C HIS A 55 9.25 0.21 -12.95
N CYS A 56 8.94 -0.77 -12.12
CA CYS A 56 9.88 -1.80 -11.70
C CYS A 56 9.36 -3.19 -12.08
N THR A 57 10.19 -4.21 -11.88
CA THR A 57 9.92 -5.57 -12.33
C THR A 57 9.75 -6.54 -11.15
N ALA A 58 8.98 -7.60 -11.38
CA ALA A 58 8.87 -8.76 -10.52
C ALA A 58 8.87 -10.04 -11.36
N ASP A 59 9.30 -11.15 -10.77
CA ASP A 59 9.29 -12.44 -11.47
C ASP A 59 7.85 -12.92 -11.71
N SER A 60 6.97 -12.67 -10.76
CA SER A 60 5.59 -13.11 -10.79
C SER A 60 4.70 -12.30 -9.84
N ALA A 61 3.39 -12.43 -10.03
CA ALA A 61 2.40 -11.84 -9.12
C ALA A 61 1.31 -12.86 -8.78
N SER A 62 0.65 -12.67 -7.63
CA SER A 62 -0.54 -13.39 -7.22
C SER A 62 -1.62 -12.44 -6.70
N TYR A 63 -2.86 -12.88 -6.81
CA TYR A 63 -4.06 -12.10 -6.51
C TYR A 63 -4.99 -12.91 -5.60
N PRO A 64 -4.63 -13.10 -4.32
CA PRO A 64 -5.46 -13.86 -3.40
C PRO A 64 -6.81 -13.19 -3.19
N THR A 65 -7.84 -14.01 -3.00
CA THR A 65 -9.21 -13.60 -2.70
C THR A 65 -9.66 -14.04 -1.31
N THR A 66 -8.88 -14.94 -0.67
CA THR A 66 -9.09 -15.45 0.68
C THR A 66 -7.80 -15.44 1.50
N GLU A 67 -7.90 -15.60 2.83
CA GLU A 67 -6.74 -15.69 3.70
C GLU A 67 -5.91 -16.95 3.40
N GLU A 68 -6.57 -18.06 3.08
CA GLU A 68 -5.90 -19.31 2.71
C GLU A 68 -5.06 -19.16 1.44
N GLU A 69 -5.60 -18.47 0.43
CA GLU A 69 -4.85 -18.15 -0.79
C GLU A 69 -3.70 -17.18 -0.52
N LEU A 70 -3.88 -16.23 0.39
CA LEU A 70 -2.81 -15.32 0.82
C LEU A 70 -1.68 -16.10 1.53
N VAL A 71 -2.03 -17.01 2.46
CA VAL A 71 -1.07 -17.91 3.11
C VAL A 71 -0.33 -18.77 2.08
N ALA A 72 -1.05 -19.35 1.13
CA ALA A 72 -0.45 -20.17 0.07
C ALA A 72 0.52 -19.37 -0.81
N ALA A 73 0.19 -18.12 -1.14
CA ALA A 73 1.04 -17.22 -1.91
C ALA A 73 2.34 -16.86 -1.17
N VAL A 74 2.24 -16.51 0.12
CA VAL A 74 3.40 -16.25 0.97
C VAL A 74 4.27 -17.50 1.10
N ALA A 75 3.67 -18.67 1.41
CA ALA A 75 4.37 -19.93 1.55
C ALA A 75 5.12 -20.32 0.27
N ALA A 76 4.49 -20.13 -0.88
CA ALA A 76 5.10 -20.41 -2.18
C ALA A 76 6.30 -19.51 -2.47
N ALA A 77 6.24 -18.23 -2.14
CA ALA A 77 7.36 -17.30 -2.31
C ALA A 77 8.51 -17.63 -1.34
N VAL A 78 8.20 -17.91 -0.07
CA VAL A 78 9.19 -18.29 0.96
C VAL A 78 9.90 -19.59 0.58
N ARG A 79 9.17 -20.62 0.12
CA ARG A 79 9.75 -21.89 -0.33
C ARG A 79 10.73 -21.71 -1.49
N ARG A 80 10.48 -20.74 -2.36
CA ARG A 80 11.36 -20.41 -3.48
C ARG A 80 12.49 -19.44 -3.12
N GLY A 81 12.57 -18.97 -1.87
CA GLY A 81 13.54 -17.97 -1.44
C GLY A 81 13.37 -16.63 -2.14
N GLN A 82 12.16 -16.31 -2.61
CA GLN A 82 11.88 -15.06 -3.33
C GLN A 82 11.66 -13.91 -2.35
N LYS A 83 12.13 -12.73 -2.71
CA LYS A 83 11.73 -11.49 -2.05
C LYS A 83 10.24 -11.27 -2.30
N LEU A 84 9.53 -10.79 -1.28
CA LEU A 84 8.10 -10.59 -1.34
C LEU A 84 7.74 -9.12 -1.13
N LYS A 85 6.83 -8.61 -1.95
CA LYS A 85 6.14 -7.35 -1.72
C LYS A 85 4.64 -7.55 -1.80
N VAL A 86 3.95 -6.89 -0.85
CA VAL A 86 2.49 -6.83 -0.85
C VAL A 86 2.09 -5.43 -1.26
N ILE A 87 1.22 -5.34 -2.23
CA ILE A 87 0.59 -4.11 -2.68
C ILE A 87 -0.93 -4.28 -2.66
N SER A 88 -1.65 -3.18 -2.69
CA SER A 88 -3.10 -3.20 -2.85
C SER A 88 -3.48 -3.06 -4.34
N LYS A 89 -4.62 -2.47 -4.62
CA LYS A 89 -5.01 -2.08 -5.98
C LYS A 89 -4.03 -1.08 -6.61
N TRP A 90 -3.37 -0.25 -5.77
CA TRP A 90 -2.41 0.76 -6.18
C TRP A 90 -1.03 0.49 -5.59
N ALA A 91 0.02 0.75 -6.35
CA ALA A 91 1.38 0.67 -5.85
C ALA A 91 1.72 1.93 -5.03
N HIS A 92 2.59 1.76 -4.04
CA HIS A 92 3.06 2.89 -3.22
C HIS A 92 3.86 3.89 -4.05
N SER A 93 3.81 5.17 -3.66
CA SER A 93 4.58 6.25 -4.30
C SER A 93 6.10 6.17 -4.07
N ILE A 94 6.56 5.31 -3.18
CA ILE A 94 7.98 5.04 -2.94
C ILE A 94 8.34 3.69 -3.58
N PRO A 95 9.23 3.64 -4.58
CA PRO A 95 9.58 2.40 -5.29
C PRO A 95 10.03 1.27 -4.36
N LYS A 96 10.81 1.58 -3.33
CA LYS A 96 11.28 0.59 -2.35
C LYS A 96 10.16 -0.12 -1.59
N LEU A 97 8.98 0.51 -1.49
CA LEU A 97 7.80 -0.09 -0.86
C LEU A 97 6.91 -0.83 -1.87
N ALA A 98 7.00 -0.50 -3.15
CA ALA A 98 6.23 -1.13 -4.22
C ALA A 98 6.94 -2.31 -4.85
N CYS A 99 8.27 -2.24 -4.98
CA CYS A 99 9.08 -3.15 -5.79
C CYS A 99 9.71 -4.27 -4.94
N PRO A 100 9.59 -5.54 -5.33
CA PRO A 100 10.12 -6.65 -4.54
C PRO A 100 11.65 -6.80 -4.66
N GLY A 101 12.24 -6.35 -5.75
CA GLY A 101 13.68 -6.42 -5.99
C GLY A 101 14.32 -5.06 -6.15
N SER A 102 15.54 -4.90 -5.61
CA SER A 102 16.46 -3.86 -6.04
C SER A 102 17.27 -4.39 -7.24
N GLY A 103 16.59 -4.84 -8.28
CA GLY A 103 17.20 -4.96 -9.59
C GLY A 103 17.59 -3.54 -9.99
N SER A 104 18.85 -3.33 -10.34
CA SER A 104 19.32 -2.06 -10.89
C SER A 104 18.34 -1.64 -11.99
N ILE A 105 17.59 -0.58 -11.74
CA ILE A 105 16.85 0.11 -12.79
C ILE A 105 17.93 0.42 -13.80
N GLY A 106 17.86 -0.19 -15.00
CA GLY A 106 18.83 0.03 -16.04
C GLY A 106 18.92 1.53 -16.31
N SER A 107 19.87 2.17 -15.70
CA SER A 107 20.28 3.52 -16.04
C SER A 107 21.03 3.45 -17.37
N ASN A 108 20.30 3.36 -18.47
CA ASN A 108 20.78 3.88 -19.74
C ASN A 108 20.67 5.41 -19.68
N GLY A 109 21.55 6.02 -18.94
CA GLY A 109 21.64 7.46 -18.79
C GLY A 109 23.11 7.83 -18.75
N SER A 110 23.61 8.44 -19.82
CA SER A 110 24.87 9.13 -19.97
C SER A 110 25.39 9.73 -18.67
N SER A 111 26.59 9.35 -18.31
CA SER A 111 27.43 10.05 -17.36
C SER A 111 27.67 11.50 -17.84
N GLY A 112 26.93 12.41 -17.25
CA GLY A 112 27.25 13.85 -17.23
C GLY A 112 27.91 14.16 -15.88
N SER A 113 29.22 14.15 -15.88
CA SER A 113 30.04 14.67 -14.79
C SER A 113 29.88 16.19 -14.71
N ASN A 114 29.25 16.69 -13.63
CA ASN A 114 29.51 18.06 -13.18
C ASN A 114 29.76 18.05 -11.69
N GLY A 115 31.05 18.21 -11.39
CA GLY A 115 31.53 18.42 -10.04
C GLY A 115 31.03 19.76 -9.48
N HIS A 116 30.56 19.71 -8.23
CA HIS A 116 30.60 20.87 -7.35
C HIS A 116 31.32 20.45 -6.07
N ASN A 117 32.54 20.91 -6.02
CA ASN A 117 33.41 20.90 -4.88
C ASN A 117 32.86 21.93 -3.85
N GLY A 118 32.47 21.47 -2.71
CA GLY A 118 32.05 22.28 -1.57
C GLY A 118 32.74 21.75 -0.31
N SER A 119 33.96 22.19 -0.13
CA SER A 119 34.77 21.97 1.09
C SER A 119 34.23 22.78 2.24
N ILE A 120 33.84 22.13 3.34
CA ILE A 120 33.83 22.76 4.66
C ILE A 120 34.56 21.82 5.60
N GLY A 121 35.77 22.25 5.99
CA GLY A 121 36.54 21.63 7.03
C GLY A 121 36.11 22.14 8.43
N SER A 122 36.32 21.31 9.43
CA SER A 122 36.87 21.65 10.73
C SER A 122 37.07 20.41 11.60
N ASN A 123 38.31 20.16 11.82
CA ASN A 123 39.01 19.81 13.08
C ASN A 123 38.33 19.03 14.20
N GLY A 124 38.98 17.91 14.55
CA GLY A 124 39.53 17.79 15.90
C GLY A 124 39.03 16.60 16.69
N GLY A 125 39.94 15.73 17.08
CA GLY A 125 39.78 14.88 18.28
C GLY A 125 40.10 13.41 18.06
N SER A 126 41.37 13.07 18.23
CA SER A 126 41.93 11.74 18.45
C SER A 126 41.45 11.11 19.76
N ASP A 127 41.36 9.80 19.76
CA ASP A 127 41.79 8.79 20.75
C ASP A 127 40.86 7.57 20.57
N GLY A 128 41.29 6.40 20.22
CA GLY A 128 42.24 5.56 20.87
C GLY A 128 41.56 4.28 21.28
N SER A 129 42.04 3.18 20.76
CA SER A 129 42.12 1.89 21.41
C SER A 129 41.06 0.79 21.17
N SER A 130 41.63 -0.25 20.66
CA SER A 130 41.52 -1.70 20.97
C SER A 130 40.35 -2.49 20.45
N GLY A 131 40.81 -3.45 19.65
CA GLY A 131 40.16 -4.55 19.01
C GLY A 131 39.53 -5.59 19.93
N SER A 132 38.60 -6.28 19.32
CA SER A 132 38.23 -7.64 19.72
C SER A 132 37.72 -8.36 18.50
N SER A 133 38.50 -9.32 18.08
CA SER A 133 38.17 -10.32 17.07
C SER A 133 37.13 -11.31 17.64
N GLY A 134 35.98 -11.38 17.01
CA GLY A 134 34.95 -12.42 17.23
C GLY A 134 34.81 -13.31 16.00
N PRO A 135 34.40 -14.57 16.14
CA PRO A 135 34.75 -15.66 15.23
C PRO A 135 33.91 -15.69 13.95
N ASN A 136 34.56 -16.17 12.90
CA ASN A 136 34.04 -16.53 11.60
C ASN A 136 32.72 -17.32 11.66
N GLY A 137 31.63 -16.69 11.25
CA GLY A 137 30.40 -17.36 10.90
C GLY A 137 30.48 -17.83 9.43
N SER A 138 30.55 -19.13 9.25
CA SER A 138 30.52 -19.83 7.98
C SER A 138 29.31 -19.43 7.15
N SER A 139 29.53 -18.73 6.06
CA SER A 139 28.51 -18.45 5.06
C SER A 139 28.23 -19.73 4.27
N GLY A 140 27.16 -20.42 4.63
CA GLY A 140 26.60 -21.50 3.82
C GLY A 140 26.11 -20.94 2.49
N SER A 141 26.80 -21.26 1.43
CA SER A 141 26.39 -21.03 0.04
C SER A 141 25.13 -21.85 -0.24
N ILE A 142 23.96 -21.22 -0.25
CA ILE A 142 22.72 -21.83 -0.74
C ILE A 142 22.73 -21.72 -2.26
N GLY A 143 22.60 -22.87 -2.92
CA GLY A 143 22.73 -23.04 -4.36
C GLY A 143 21.90 -22.08 -5.19
N SER A 144 22.52 -21.57 -6.24
CA SER A 144 21.93 -20.75 -7.27
C SER A 144 20.95 -21.54 -8.13
N GLY A 145 19.66 -21.52 -7.75
CA GLY A 145 18.59 -21.77 -8.70
C GLY A 145 18.36 -20.48 -9.49
N GLY A 146 18.54 -20.54 -10.81
CA GLY A 146 18.49 -19.38 -11.70
C GLY A 146 17.08 -18.78 -11.84
N GLY A 147 16.72 -17.91 -10.92
CA GLY A 147 15.61 -16.97 -11.07
C GLY A 147 16.18 -15.57 -11.31
N SER A 148 15.48 -14.73 -12.08
CA SER A 148 15.91 -13.36 -12.41
C SER A 148 16.09 -12.46 -11.17
N GLY A 149 15.77 -12.92 -9.98
CA GLY A 149 16.08 -12.27 -8.70
C GLY A 149 15.20 -11.04 -8.34
N TRP A 150 14.15 -10.78 -9.10
CA TRP A 150 13.28 -9.61 -8.87
C TRP A 150 12.22 -9.86 -7.79
N GLY A 151 11.90 -11.12 -7.50
CA GLY A 151 10.96 -11.48 -6.45
C GLY A 151 9.50 -11.55 -6.87
N HIS A 152 8.62 -11.74 -5.90
CA HIS A 152 7.19 -11.97 -6.08
C HIS A 152 6.34 -10.83 -5.51
N VAL A 153 5.27 -10.46 -6.22
CA VAL A 153 4.29 -9.47 -5.77
C VAL A 153 2.99 -10.17 -5.38
N ILE A 154 2.45 -9.84 -4.24
CA ILE A 154 1.07 -10.19 -3.86
C ILE A 154 0.24 -8.91 -3.95
N SER A 155 -0.79 -8.91 -4.80
CA SER A 155 -1.76 -7.83 -4.86
C SER A 155 -3.03 -8.22 -4.10
N THR A 156 -3.37 -7.45 -3.07
CA THR A 156 -4.59 -7.66 -2.27
C THR A 156 -5.83 -7.00 -2.89
N ARG A 157 -5.77 -6.54 -4.14
CA ARG A 157 -6.87 -5.85 -4.82
C ARG A 157 -8.17 -6.66 -4.84
N ASP A 158 -8.05 -8.00 -4.94
CA ASP A 158 -9.19 -8.92 -5.01
C ASP A 158 -9.55 -9.51 -3.63
N TYR A 159 -8.72 -9.24 -2.61
CA TYR A 159 -8.95 -9.59 -1.22
C TYR A 159 -9.67 -8.45 -0.49
N ASN A 160 -10.93 -8.20 -0.87
CA ASN A 160 -11.65 -6.98 -0.51
C ASN A 160 -13.14 -7.20 -0.27
N ARG A 161 -13.57 -8.43 0.03
CA ARG A 161 -14.99 -8.76 0.07
C ARG A 161 -15.61 -8.58 1.45
N ARG A 162 -14.87 -8.90 2.50
CA ARG A 162 -15.40 -8.99 3.85
C ARG A 162 -15.36 -7.63 4.54
N ILE A 163 -16.50 -7.21 5.03
CA ILE A 163 -16.67 -6.14 6.02
C ILE A 163 -17.72 -6.64 6.98
N VAL A 164 -17.35 -6.83 8.26
CA VAL A 164 -18.23 -7.30 9.31
C VAL A 164 -18.30 -6.24 10.41
N VAL A 165 -19.47 -5.67 10.60
CA VAL A 165 -19.70 -4.62 11.58
C VAL A 165 -20.23 -5.24 12.88
N ASP A 166 -19.53 -5.01 13.98
CA ASP A 166 -20.01 -5.30 15.34
C ASP A 166 -20.45 -3.97 16.00
N GLN A 167 -21.74 -3.70 15.92
CA GLN A 167 -22.32 -2.48 16.50
C GLN A 167 -22.19 -2.42 18.01
N ALA A 168 -22.26 -3.58 18.69
CA ALA A 168 -22.18 -3.65 20.15
C ALA A 168 -20.79 -3.25 20.64
N ARG A 169 -19.76 -3.74 19.96
CA ARG A 169 -18.34 -3.42 20.23
C ARG A 169 -17.87 -2.15 19.54
N ARG A 170 -18.65 -1.64 18.60
CA ARG A 170 -18.26 -0.52 17.73
C ARG A 170 -16.98 -0.81 16.97
N THR A 171 -16.84 -2.01 16.45
CA THR A 171 -15.70 -2.43 15.67
C THR A 171 -16.16 -2.93 14.31
N VAL A 172 -15.25 -2.88 13.35
CA VAL A 172 -15.45 -3.52 12.06
C VAL A 172 -14.26 -4.43 11.80
N GLU A 173 -14.50 -5.62 11.33
CA GLU A 173 -13.48 -6.49 10.82
C GLU A 173 -13.50 -6.43 9.30
N VAL A 174 -12.37 -6.14 8.68
CA VAL A 174 -12.31 -5.82 7.26
C VAL A 174 -11.10 -6.46 6.58
N ASP A 175 -11.31 -6.98 5.37
CA ASP A 175 -10.23 -7.47 4.51
C ASP A 175 -9.24 -6.37 4.14
N ALA A 176 -7.97 -6.74 4.03
CA ALA A 176 -6.86 -5.83 3.78
C ALA A 176 -6.99 -4.97 2.52
N GLY A 177 -7.59 -5.51 1.47
CA GLY A 177 -7.77 -4.86 0.17
C GLY A 177 -9.00 -3.96 0.06
N VAL A 178 -9.87 -3.91 1.08
CA VAL A 178 -11.05 -3.04 1.08
C VAL A 178 -10.61 -1.58 0.98
N GLU A 179 -11.20 -0.83 0.05
CA GLU A 179 -10.94 0.61 -0.08
C GLU A 179 -11.56 1.39 1.08
N LEU A 180 -10.87 2.42 1.54
CA LEU A 180 -11.32 3.30 2.62
C LEU A 180 -12.72 3.88 2.36
N ARG A 181 -13.04 4.24 1.13
CA ARG A 181 -14.37 4.74 0.75
C ARG A 181 -15.45 3.73 1.14
N ARG A 182 -15.29 2.48 0.73
CA ARG A 182 -16.26 1.42 1.02
C ARG A 182 -16.39 1.16 2.53
N LEU A 183 -15.27 1.25 3.25
CA LEU A 183 -15.28 1.13 4.72
C LEU A 183 -16.07 2.27 5.38
N VAL A 184 -15.87 3.50 4.92
CA VAL A 184 -16.59 4.69 5.42
C VAL A 184 -18.07 4.60 5.14
N ASP A 185 -18.45 4.21 3.90
CA ASP A 185 -19.85 4.08 3.51
C ASP A 185 -20.56 3.00 4.34
N MET A 186 -19.94 1.83 4.50
CA MET A 186 -20.48 0.75 5.36
C MET A 186 -20.59 1.15 6.82
N ALA A 187 -19.63 1.90 7.36
CA ALA A 187 -19.71 2.42 8.72
C ALA A 187 -20.91 3.38 8.87
N ALA A 188 -21.09 4.28 7.92
CA ALA A 188 -22.18 5.25 7.94
C ALA A 188 -23.57 4.58 7.89
N GLU A 189 -23.74 3.51 7.10
CA GLU A 189 -24.97 2.71 7.05
C GLU A 189 -25.35 2.12 8.43
N HIS A 190 -24.37 1.94 9.31
CA HIS A 190 -24.56 1.43 10.68
C HIS A 190 -24.52 2.53 11.75
N GLY A 191 -24.55 3.80 11.36
CA GLY A 191 -24.47 4.93 12.28
C GLY A 191 -23.10 5.11 12.92
N LEU A 192 -22.05 4.56 12.32
CA LEU A 192 -20.68 4.61 12.78
C LEU A 192 -19.83 5.50 11.87
N ALA A 193 -18.73 6.05 12.38
CA ALA A 193 -17.76 6.81 11.62
C ALA A 193 -16.34 6.48 12.06
N LEU A 194 -15.39 6.55 11.11
CA LEU A 194 -13.98 6.61 11.46
C LEU A 194 -13.67 7.96 12.11
N PRO A 195 -12.88 8.00 13.16
CA PRO A 195 -12.52 9.26 13.83
C PRO A 195 -11.74 10.18 12.87
N TYR A 196 -10.95 9.60 11.99
CA TYR A 196 -10.11 10.30 11.03
C TYR A 196 -10.01 9.52 9.72
N ALA A 197 -9.86 10.25 8.63
CA ALA A 197 -9.61 9.67 7.33
C ALA A 197 -8.74 10.63 6.50
N PRO A 198 -7.80 10.13 5.69
CA PRO A 198 -7.09 10.95 4.73
C PRO A 198 -8.06 11.42 3.63
N TYR A 199 -7.68 12.50 2.95
CA TYR A 199 -8.48 13.06 1.86
C TYR A 199 -8.73 12.05 0.74
N TRP A 200 -7.73 11.24 0.38
CA TRP A 200 -7.87 10.25 -0.68
C TRP A 200 -8.44 8.92 -0.16
N ALA A 201 -9.69 8.66 -0.50
CA ALA A 201 -10.43 7.49 -0.04
C ALA A 201 -10.24 6.22 -0.91
N GLY A 202 -9.41 6.27 -1.94
CA GLY A 202 -9.06 5.11 -2.78
C GLY A 202 -7.95 4.22 -2.22
N VAL A 203 -7.37 4.57 -1.08
CA VAL A 203 -6.37 3.73 -0.40
C VAL A 203 -7.03 2.49 0.19
N SER A 204 -6.36 1.34 0.16
CA SER A 204 -6.83 0.15 0.88
C SER A 204 -6.60 0.28 2.38
N VAL A 205 -7.41 -0.44 3.18
CA VAL A 205 -7.30 -0.42 4.64
C VAL A 205 -5.91 -0.86 5.09
N ALA A 206 -5.35 -1.91 4.53
CA ALA A 206 -3.99 -2.32 4.86
C ALA A 206 -2.95 -1.27 4.48
N GLY A 207 -3.10 -0.63 3.30
CA GLY A 207 -2.23 0.48 2.88
C GLY A 207 -2.32 1.67 3.81
N LEU A 208 -3.53 2.06 4.19
CA LEU A 208 -3.82 3.12 5.15
C LEU A 208 -3.10 2.91 6.48
N ILE A 209 -3.22 1.70 7.05
CA ILE A 209 -2.64 1.35 8.34
C ILE A 209 -1.11 1.25 8.25
N SER A 210 -0.61 0.48 7.28
CA SER A 210 0.83 0.19 7.19
C SER A 210 1.70 1.40 6.86
N THR A 211 1.14 2.46 6.29
CA THR A 211 1.88 3.69 5.95
C THR A 211 1.60 4.86 6.88
N GLY A 212 0.80 4.66 7.92
CA GLY A 212 0.48 5.70 8.90
C GLY A 212 -0.34 6.85 8.33
N ALA A 213 -1.19 6.58 7.34
CA ALA A 213 -2.03 7.61 6.76
C ALA A 213 -2.96 8.23 7.81
N HIS A 214 -3.14 9.53 7.73
CA HIS A 214 -3.85 10.31 8.74
C HIS A 214 -4.79 11.34 8.12
N GLY A 215 -5.71 11.84 8.92
CA GLY A 215 -6.53 13.00 8.61
C GLY A 215 -6.05 14.24 9.35
N SER A 216 -6.82 15.32 9.21
CA SER A 216 -6.58 16.59 9.92
C SER A 216 -7.71 16.81 10.92
N SER A 217 -7.51 16.41 12.15
CA SER A 217 -8.47 16.62 13.23
C SER A 217 -7.76 16.76 14.56
N LEU A 218 -8.36 17.53 15.46
CA LEU A 218 -7.93 17.69 16.84
C LEU A 218 -8.81 16.87 17.81
N TYR A 219 -9.63 15.98 17.30
CA TYR A 219 -10.53 15.17 18.11
C TYR A 219 -9.78 13.96 18.69
N GLN A 220 -9.80 13.80 20.01
CA GLN A 220 -9.16 12.71 20.74
C GLN A 220 -7.62 12.60 20.63
N LYS A 221 -7.09 11.37 20.67
CA LYS A 221 -5.68 11.07 20.92
C LYS A 221 -4.75 11.41 19.76
N GLY A 222 -5.22 11.40 18.52
CA GLY A 222 -4.38 11.62 17.37
C GLY A 222 -5.16 11.60 16.06
N GLY A 223 -4.49 11.96 14.97
CA GLY A 223 -5.10 12.06 13.64
C GLY A 223 -4.92 10.86 12.75
N ALA A 224 -4.27 9.80 13.23
CA ALA A 224 -3.90 8.65 12.41
C ALA A 224 -4.83 7.45 12.66
N VAL A 225 -5.27 6.82 11.57
CA VAL A 225 -6.22 5.69 11.64
C VAL A 225 -5.61 4.48 12.36
N HIS A 226 -4.31 4.26 12.20
CA HIS A 226 -3.61 3.14 12.83
C HIS A 226 -3.62 3.18 14.35
N GLU A 227 -3.75 4.36 14.98
CA GLU A 227 -3.79 4.52 16.44
C GLU A 227 -5.05 3.90 17.06
N TYR A 228 -6.07 3.69 16.24
CA TYR A 228 -7.37 3.16 16.66
C TYR A 228 -7.59 1.69 16.28
N VAL A 229 -6.60 1.01 15.70
CA VAL A 229 -6.70 -0.41 15.36
C VAL A 229 -6.64 -1.24 16.64
N VAL A 230 -7.65 -2.07 16.86
CA VAL A 230 -7.78 -2.96 18.05
C VAL A 230 -7.45 -4.41 17.75
N GLY A 231 -7.22 -4.75 16.50
CA GLY A 231 -6.83 -6.10 16.11
C GLY A 231 -6.33 -6.13 14.67
N MET A 232 -5.44 -7.07 14.40
CA MET A 232 -4.89 -7.29 13.07
C MET A 232 -4.50 -8.76 12.91
N ARG A 233 -4.65 -9.25 11.69
CA ARG A 233 -4.11 -10.55 11.28
C ARG A 233 -3.11 -10.32 10.17
N ILE A 234 -1.93 -10.91 10.30
CA ILE A 234 -0.90 -10.84 9.26
C ILE A 234 -0.41 -12.25 8.91
N VAL A 235 -0.09 -12.46 7.66
CA VAL A 235 0.56 -13.67 7.15
C VAL A 235 2.06 -13.41 7.13
N VAL A 236 2.80 -14.18 7.90
CA VAL A 236 4.25 -14.05 8.03
C VAL A 236 4.96 -15.27 7.45
N PRO A 237 6.20 -15.11 6.95
CA PRO A 237 7.07 -16.24 6.66
C PRO A 237 7.24 -17.16 7.89
N ALA A 238 7.33 -18.46 7.66
CA ALA A 238 7.50 -19.45 8.70
C ALA A 238 8.48 -20.55 8.27
N SER A 239 8.83 -21.42 9.19
CA SER A 239 9.72 -22.56 8.94
C SER A 239 9.07 -23.59 8.01
N PRO A 240 9.86 -24.49 7.38
CA PRO A 240 9.29 -25.59 6.59
C PRO A 240 8.33 -26.47 7.40
N GLN A 241 8.58 -26.64 8.69
CA GLN A 241 7.74 -27.42 9.61
C GLN A 241 6.37 -26.79 9.83
N GLU A 242 6.28 -25.46 9.72
CA GLU A 242 5.04 -24.67 9.80
C GLU A 242 4.41 -24.42 8.42
N GLY A 243 4.90 -25.05 7.35
CA GLY A 243 4.38 -24.90 6.00
C GLY A 243 4.86 -23.65 5.26
N TYR A 244 5.95 -23.01 5.69
CA TYR A 244 6.57 -21.80 5.12
C TYR A 244 5.82 -20.50 5.31
N ALA A 245 4.59 -20.52 5.81
CA ALA A 245 3.83 -19.34 6.19
C ALA A 245 2.85 -19.68 7.33
N ARG A 246 2.57 -18.70 8.16
CA ARG A 246 1.55 -18.81 9.20
C ARG A 246 0.83 -17.48 9.41
N VAL A 247 -0.38 -17.55 9.95
CA VAL A 247 -1.14 -16.37 10.38
C VAL A 247 -0.78 -16.03 11.81
N VAL A 248 -0.50 -14.75 12.06
CA VAL A 248 -0.35 -14.19 13.41
C VAL A 248 -1.52 -13.26 13.66
N ALA A 249 -2.33 -13.59 14.66
CA ALA A 249 -3.41 -12.72 15.14
C ALA A 249 -2.90 -11.87 16.31
N MET A 250 -3.12 -10.57 16.22
CA MET A 250 -2.69 -9.58 17.20
C MET A 250 -3.92 -8.94 17.82
N ALA A 251 -3.96 -8.89 19.13
CA ALA A 251 -5.04 -8.28 19.89
C ALA A 251 -4.68 -6.86 20.35
N GLU A 252 -5.69 -6.14 20.81
CA GLU A 252 -5.54 -4.82 21.41
C GLU A 252 -4.50 -4.86 22.52
N ASP A 253 -3.73 -3.80 22.63
CA ASP A 253 -2.66 -3.60 23.63
C ASP A 253 -1.47 -4.58 23.56
N SER A 254 -1.39 -5.43 22.55
CA SER A 254 -0.19 -6.26 22.36
C SER A 254 0.97 -5.47 21.75
N GLU A 255 2.20 -5.82 22.16
CA GLU A 255 3.41 -5.21 21.58
C GLU A 255 3.52 -5.51 20.08
N GLU A 256 3.07 -6.69 19.66
CA GLU A 256 3.05 -7.11 18.27
C GLU A 256 2.12 -6.22 17.44
N LEU A 257 0.93 -5.89 17.94
CA LEU A 257 0.02 -4.98 17.26
C LEU A 257 0.64 -3.58 17.14
N ASN A 258 1.28 -3.10 18.20
CA ASN A 258 1.96 -1.80 18.17
C ASN A 258 3.08 -1.77 17.13
N ALA A 259 3.86 -2.85 17.01
CA ALA A 259 4.89 -2.99 15.98
C ALA A 259 4.30 -3.10 14.56
N ALA A 260 3.15 -3.76 14.41
CA ALA A 260 2.50 -3.98 13.12
C ALA A 260 1.81 -2.73 12.55
N ARG A 261 1.36 -1.84 13.44
CA ARG A 261 0.81 -0.55 13.07
C ARG A 261 1.71 0.24 12.17
N VAL A 262 1.92 0.79 11.33
CA VAL A 262 2.91 1.53 10.52
C VAL A 262 4.16 0.70 10.19
N SER A 263 3.99 -0.59 9.96
CA SER A 263 5.12 -1.49 9.66
C SER A 263 5.63 -1.42 8.21
N LEU A 264 5.03 -0.60 7.34
CA LEU A 264 5.36 -0.49 5.92
C LEU A 264 5.33 -1.85 5.17
N GLY A 265 4.58 -2.81 5.71
CA GLY A 265 4.48 -4.16 5.15
C GLY A 265 5.73 -5.03 5.34
N VAL A 266 6.71 -4.63 6.18
CA VAL A 266 7.95 -5.39 6.38
C VAL A 266 7.77 -6.60 7.31
N LEU A 267 6.72 -6.62 8.14
CA LEU A 267 6.44 -7.72 9.06
C LEU A 267 5.68 -8.87 8.42
N GLY A 268 4.99 -8.63 7.33
CA GLY A 268 4.18 -9.63 6.64
C GLY A 268 3.05 -9.03 5.81
N ALA A 269 2.22 -9.90 5.26
CA ALA A 269 1.04 -9.52 4.49
C ALA A 269 -0.17 -9.37 5.42
N ILE A 270 -0.70 -8.17 5.55
CA ILE A 270 -1.92 -7.95 6.32
C ILE A 270 -3.07 -8.67 5.59
N SER A 271 -3.80 -9.53 6.33
CA SER A 271 -5.02 -10.17 5.85
C SER A 271 -6.27 -9.45 6.32
N THR A 272 -6.34 -9.15 7.61
CA THR A 272 -7.53 -8.56 8.22
C THR A 272 -7.12 -7.47 9.20
N VAL A 273 -7.93 -6.42 9.26
CA VAL A 273 -7.77 -5.33 10.23
C VAL A 273 -9.09 -5.12 10.97
N SER A 274 -9.00 -4.87 12.27
CA SER A 274 -10.16 -4.53 13.11
C SER A 274 -10.00 -3.11 13.64
N PRO A 275 -10.36 -2.07 12.86
CA PRO A 275 -10.43 -0.72 13.37
C PRO A 275 -11.67 -0.54 14.26
N PRO A 276 -11.58 0.20 15.35
CA PRO A 276 -12.73 0.66 16.09
C PRO A 276 -13.41 1.80 15.33
N PHE A 277 -14.70 1.96 15.60
CA PHE A 277 -15.48 3.07 15.09
C PHE A 277 -16.04 3.88 16.25
N PHE A 278 -16.29 5.16 15.97
CA PHE A 278 -17.03 6.02 16.86
C PHE A 278 -18.46 6.17 16.35
N PHE A 279 -19.42 6.39 17.26
CA PHE A 279 -20.72 6.81 16.83
C PHE A 279 -20.57 8.10 16.02
N LEU A 280 -21.19 8.15 14.86
CA LEU A 280 -21.62 9.42 14.31
C LEU A 280 -22.37 10.11 15.45
N LEU A 281 -21.81 11.21 15.97
CA LEU A 281 -22.57 12.10 16.83
C LEU A 281 -23.84 12.41 16.05
N TYR A 282 -24.93 11.81 16.46
CA TYR A 282 -26.24 12.15 16.00
C TYR A 282 -26.39 13.62 16.42
N LEU A 283 -26.12 14.52 15.52
CA LEU A 283 -26.57 15.89 15.64
C LEU A 283 -28.08 15.77 15.53
N SER A 284 -28.72 15.43 16.64
CA SER A 284 -30.13 15.61 16.82
C SER A 284 -30.39 17.08 16.54
N SER A 285 -30.87 17.35 15.35
CA SER A 285 -31.55 18.58 15.04
C SER A 285 -32.85 18.59 15.83
N ASN A 286 -32.76 18.92 17.09
CA ASN A 286 -33.90 19.44 17.83
C ASN A 286 -34.07 20.87 17.37
N SER A 287 -34.78 21.05 16.25
CA SER A 287 -35.50 22.27 15.93
C SER A 287 -36.93 22.16 16.44
#